data_2c053d0920c354b76e510911befe2ec7
#
_entry.id   2c053d0920c354b76e510911befe2ec7
#
_cell.length_a   1.000
_cell.length_b   1.000
_cell.length_c   1.000
_cell.angle_alpha   90.00
_cell.angle_beta   90.00
_cell.angle_gamma   90.00
#
_symmetry.space_group_name_H-M   'P 1'
#
loop_
_entity.id
_entity.type
_entity.pdbx_description
1 polymer ?
#
loop_
_entity_poly.entity_id
_entity_poly.type
_entity_poly.pdbx_seq_one_letter_code
_entity_poly.pdbx_strand_id
1 'polypeptide(L)'
;MKKSILVSFAVLFAAVVAVGCKRSPKNKEYVYDVCVAGYEGKAPMLWKNGEPTKLSHNGTDAIATAVFVSGNDVYAAGLECVYDNGQDQADPPRYVGVFWKNGIISRFTDLAGKADLEVNDLFVSGGDVYLVGQDKFGEEPVAMLWKNGIAETLSDGSKFARAYSVFVSGNDVYVAGDHDGVALWKNKILSKYTNDSYSEAHSVFVSGNDVYVVGRVSKTATLWKNGVAEKLTDGSNTAYASSVFVSGNDIYIVGFEERNSKKVAMLWTKRGESGRWETKDLTDCSKGAIASSVYVIDNHIYVTGS
;
A
#
# COMPACT_ATOMS: atom_id res chain seq x y z
N MET A 1 16.02 -9.88 -23.64
CA MET A 1 15.21 -10.84 -22.84
C MET A 1 13.81 -10.26 -22.67
N LYS A 2 12.76 -11.02 -23.02
CA LYS A 2 11.36 -10.55 -22.80
C LYS A 2 11.08 -10.55 -21.30
N LYS A 3 10.70 -9.39 -20.74
CA LYS A 3 10.20 -9.32 -19.37
C LYS A 3 8.83 -9.98 -19.32
N SER A 4 8.64 -10.97 -18.45
CA SER A 4 7.32 -11.53 -18.19
C SER A 4 6.59 -10.63 -17.19
N ILE A 5 5.31 -10.38 -17.43
CA ILE A 5 4.42 -9.68 -16.52
C ILE A 5 3.42 -10.73 -16.03
N LEU A 6 3.43 -10.98 -14.73
CA LEU A 6 2.40 -11.79 -14.09
C LEU A 6 1.37 -10.83 -13.48
N VAL A 7 0.13 -10.90 -13.99
CA VAL A 7 -0.99 -10.13 -13.47
C VAL A 7 -1.92 -11.11 -12.78
N SER A 8 -2.15 -10.92 -11.49
CA SER A 8 -3.12 -11.69 -10.72
C SER A 8 -4.22 -10.76 -10.25
N PHE A 9 -5.44 -10.99 -10.67
CA PHE A 9 -6.63 -10.31 -10.18
C PHE A 9 -7.33 -11.24 -9.19
N ALA A 10 -7.09 -11.00 -7.89
CA ALA A 10 -7.98 -11.55 -6.87
C ALA A 10 -9.17 -10.59 -6.71
N VAL A 11 -10.37 -11.13 -6.70
CA VAL A 11 -11.56 -10.35 -6.39
C VAL A 11 -11.46 -9.94 -4.94
N LEU A 12 -11.13 -8.67 -4.71
CA LEU A 12 -11.19 -7.92 -3.46
C LEU A 12 -9.88 -7.19 -3.12
N PHE A 13 -10.03 -5.94 -2.75
CA PHE A 13 -9.00 -4.98 -2.34
C PHE A 13 -7.81 -5.65 -1.68
N ALA A 14 -6.67 -5.59 -2.32
CA ALA A 14 -5.48 -6.12 -1.71
C ALA A 14 -4.24 -5.52 -2.32
N ALA A 15 -3.48 -5.25 -1.57
CA ALA A 15 -2.34 -5.72 -0.88
C ALA A 15 -1.10 -5.93 -1.73
N VAL A 16 -0.07 -5.55 -1.17
CA VAL A 16 1.33 -5.58 -1.59
C VAL A 16 1.78 -7.00 -1.95
N VAL A 17 2.52 -7.14 -3.03
CA VAL A 17 3.31 -8.33 -3.32
C VAL A 17 4.62 -8.20 -2.58
N ALA A 18 4.88 -9.08 -1.64
CA ALA A 18 6.21 -9.26 -1.08
C ALA A 18 6.82 -10.56 -1.61
N VAL A 19 8.06 -10.54 -2.03
CA VAL A 19 8.74 -11.69 -2.62
C VAL A 19 9.89 -12.11 -1.71
N GLY A 20 9.75 -13.30 -1.11
CA GLY A 20 10.84 -13.97 -0.41
C GLY A 20 11.68 -14.80 -1.39
N CYS A 21 13.00 -14.79 -1.25
CA CYS A 21 13.91 -15.53 -2.14
C CYS A 21 14.28 -16.87 -1.51
N LYS A 22 14.00 -17.99 -2.22
CA LYS A 22 14.56 -19.30 -1.90
C LYS A 22 15.50 -19.76 -3.02
N ARG A 23 16.66 -20.27 -2.64
CA ARG A 23 17.60 -20.89 -3.58
C ARG A 23 17.13 -22.30 -3.90
N SER A 24 16.89 -22.62 -5.17
CA SER A 24 16.64 -24.00 -5.60
C SER A 24 17.93 -24.82 -5.52
N PRO A 25 17.94 -25.98 -4.83
CA PRO A 25 19.14 -26.80 -4.71
C PRO A 25 19.60 -27.47 -6.02
N LYS A 26 18.75 -27.53 -7.06
CA LYS A 26 19.02 -28.34 -8.26
C LYS A 26 19.48 -27.57 -9.50
N ASN A 27 19.14 -26.26 -9.68
CA ASN A 27 19.38 -25.56 -10.95
C ASN A 27 20.04 -24.17 -10.84
N LYS A 28 20.53 -23.73 -9.72
CA LYS A 28 21.01 -22.34 -9.49
C LYS A 28 19.95 -21.24 -9.83
N GLU A 29 18.72 -21.62 -10.09
CA GLU A 29 17.63 -20.73 -10.39
C GLU A 29 16.96 -20.29 -9.08
N TYR A 30 16.76 -19.00 -8.91
CA TYR A 30 16.06 -18.46 -7.74
C TYR A 30 14.57 -18.67 -7.94
N VAL A 31 13.91 -19.31 -6.95
CA VAL A 31 12.47 -19.43 -6.89
C VAL A 31 11.99 -18.40 -5.87
N TYR A 32 11.10 -17.52 -6.29
CA TYR A 32 10.54 -16.48 -5.45
C TYR A 32 9.16 -16.89 -4.94
N ASP A 33 8.95 -16.71 -3.63
CA ASP A 33 7.61 -16.84 -3.06
C ASP A 33 6.86 -15.51 -3.26
N VAL A 34 5.71 -15.55 -3.88
CA VAL A 34 4.80 -14.41 -4.04
C VAL A 34 3.75 -14.46 -2.95
N CYS A 35 3.67 -13.41 -2.12
CA CYS A 35 2.69 -13.28 -1.06
C CYS A 35 1.72 -12.13 -1.38
N VAL A 36 0.43 -12.39 -1.20
CA VAL A 36 -0.66 -11.40 -1.37
C VAL A 36 -1.53 -11.46 -0.14
N ALA A 37 -1.85 -10.30 0.46
CA ALA A 37 -2.82 -10.22 1.54
C ALA A 37 -4.15 -9.65 1.03
N GLY A 38 -5.24 -9.99 1.69
CA GLY A 38 -6.57 -9.55 1.34
C GLY A 38 -7.62 -10.20 2.24
N TYR A 39 -8.82 -10.39 1.71
CA TYR A 39 -9.89 -11.04 2.44
C TYR A 39 -10.80 -11.84 1.52
N GLU A 40 -11.49 -12.82 2.08
CA GLU A 40 -12.53 -13.58 1.43
C GLU A 40 -13.76 -13.65 2.34
N GLY A 41 -14.87 -13.06 1.90
CA GLY A 41 -16.03 -12.84 2.75
C GLY A 41 -15.70 -11.91 3.93
N LYS A 42 -15.68 -12.47 5.15
CA LYS A 42 -15.39 -11.77 6.41
C LYS A 42 -14.02 -12.16 7.01
N ALA A 43 -13.24 -12.96 6.30
CA ALA A 43 -12.01 -13.53 6.79
C ALA A 43 -10.78 -12.90 6.15
N PRO A 44 -9.77 -12.51 6.95
CA PRO A 44 -8.49 -12.05 6.44
C PRO A 44 -7.71 -13.23 5.84
N MET A 45 -7.13 -13.02 4.66
CA MET A 45 -6.46 -14.06 3.89
C MET A 45 -5.03 -13.66 3.52
N LEU A 46 -4.18 -14.66 3.45
CA LEU A 46 -2.85 -14.60 2.85
C LEU A 46 -2.75 -15.65 1.76
N TRP A 47 -2.43 -15.25 0.54
CA TRP A 47 -2.10 -16.19 -0.54
C TRP A 47 -0.59 -16.23 -0.70
N LYS A 48 -0.03 -17.44 -0.67
CA LYS A 48 1.38 -17.69 -0.96
C LYS A 48 1.48 -18.57 -2.20
N ASN A 49 2.05 -18.03 -3.27
CA ASN A 49 2.13 -18.71 -4.58
C ASN A 49 0.76 -19.16 -5.10
N GLY A 50 -0.29 -18.39 -4.80
CA GLY A 50 -1.68 -18.72 -5.15
C GLY A 50 -2.41 -19.61 -4.14
N GLU A 51 -1.71 -20.22 -3.18
CA GLU A 51 -2.33 -21.06 -2.15
C GLU A 51 -2.87 -20.20 -0.99
N PRO A 52 -4.19 -20.25 -0.73
CA PRO A 52 -4.82 -19.43 0.30
C PRO A 52 -4.57 -19.98 1.70
N THR A 53 -4.33 -19.08 2.64
CA THR A 53 -4.27 -19.36 4.07
C THR A 53 -5.12 -18.33 4.81
N LYS A 54 -6.07 -18.79 5.60
CA LYS A 54 -6.86 -17.93 6.47
C LYS A 54 -6.02 -17.46 7.65
N LEU A 55 -5.95 -16.15 7.87
CA LEU A 55 -5.29 -15.58 9.02
C LEU A 55 -6.17 -15.69 10.26
N SER A 56 -5.54 -15.77 11.45
CA SER A 56 -6.28 -15.84 12.72
C SER A 56 -7.03 -14.54 12.99
N HIS A 57 -8.27 -14.67 13.51
CA HIS A 57 -9.13 -13.56 13.93
C HIS A 57 -10.14 -14.06 14.97
N ASN A 58 -10.84 -13.17 15.68
CA ASN A 58 -11.79 -13.54 16.74
C ASN A 58 -13.17 -14.03 16.25
N GLY A 59 -13.33 -14.26 14.95
CA GLY A 59 -14.63 -14.65 14.37
C GLY A 59 -15.52 -13.48 13.96
N THR A 60 -15.09 -12.25 14.23
CA THR A 60 -15.68 -11.02 13.71
C THR A 60 -15.14 -10.71 12.31
N ASP A 61 -15.70 -9.70 11.63
CA ASP A 61 -15.22 -9.28 10.33
C ASP A 61 -13.78 -8.76 10.45
N ALA A 62 -12.90 -9.26 9.59
CA ALA A 62 -11.52 -8.81 9.53
C ALA A 62 -11.01 -8.80 8.09
N ILE A 63 -10.11 -7.87 7.80
CA ILE A 63 -9.46 -7.73 6.50
C ILE A 63 -7.97 -7.60 6.66
N ALA A 64 -7.21 -8.12 5.70
CA ALA A 64 -5.79 -7.83 5.58
C ALA A 64 -5.59 -6.84 4.42
N THR A 65 -4.89 -5.73 4.68
CA THR A 65 -4.70 -4.62 3.73
C THR A 65 -3.29 -4.54 3.20
N ALA A 66 -2.31 -5.09 3.92
CA ALA A 66 -0.90 -5.02 3.55
C ALA A 66 -0.17 -6.32 3.89
N VAL A 67 0.91 -6.62 3.15
CA VAL A 67 1.82 -7.74 3.40
C VAL A 67 3.27 -7.32 3.18
N PHE A 68 4.17 -7.83 4.01
CA PHE A 68 5.61 -7.63 3.87
C PHE A 68 6.36 -8.92 4.20
N VAL A 69 7.44 -9.21 3.50
CA VAL A 69 8.31 -10.36 3.80
C VAL A 69 9.68 -9.84 4.23
N SER A 70 10.11 -10.26 5.42
CA SER A 70 11.43 -9.94 5.95
C SER A 70 12.16 -11.23 6.31
N GLY A 71 13.18 -11.58 5.52
CA GLY A 71 13.87 -12.86 5.66
C GLY A 71 12.92 -14.04 5.42
N ASN A 72 12.70 -14.86 6.47
CA ASN A 72 11.76 -15.99 6.41
C ASN A 72 10.38 -15.67 7.00
N ASP A 73 10.22 -14.48 7.58
CA ASP A 73 8.98 -14.07 8.22
C ASP A 73 8.05 -13.35 7.25
N VAL A 74 6.77 -13.73 7.27
CA VAL A 74 5.69 -13.07 6.53
C VAL A 74 4.86 -12.26 7.53
N TYR A 75 4.73 -10.97 7.24
CA TYR A 75 3.92 -10.03 8.01
C TYR A 75 2.73 -9.62 7.18
N ALA A 76 1.56 -9.57 7.78
CA ALA A 76 0.37 -8.95 7.20
C ALA A 76 -0.19 -7.94 8.19
N ALA A 77 -0.88 -6.93 7.70
CA ALA A 77 -1.56 -5.95 8.54
C ALA A 77 -2.97 -5.67 8.03
N GLY A 78 -3.82 -5.15 8.89
CA GLY A 78 -5.20 -4.84 8.55
C GLY A 78 -6.05 -4.45 9.74
N LEU A 79 -7.33 -4.79 9.67
CA LEU A 79 -8.35 -4.40 10.62
C LEU A 79 -9.16 -5.59 11.09
N GLU A 80 -9.61 -5.52 12.34
CA GLU A 80 -10.60 -6.44 12.91
C GLU A 80 -11.74 -5.62 13.52
N CYS A 81 -12.98 -6.02 13.20
CA CYS A 81 -14.18 -5.44 13.78
C CYS A 81 -14.34 -5.90 15.22
N VAL A 82 -14.61 -4.99 16.16
CA VAL A 82 -14.88 -5.29 17.56
C VAL A 82 -16.15 -4.62 18.02
N TYR A 83 -16.87 -5.27 18.94
CA TYR A 83 -18.09 -4.76 19.59
C TYR A 83 -17.81 -4.56 21.08
N ASP A 84 -18.11 -3.38 21.61
CA ASP A 84 -17.76 -3.01 22.99
C ASP A 84 -18.45 -3.85 24.08
N ASN A 85 -19.63 -4.38 23.83
CA ASN A 85 -20.45 -5.10 24.81
C ASN A 85 -20.82 -6.53 24.40
N GLY A 86 -19.97 -7.19 23.61
CA GLY A 86 -20.07 -8.64 23.39
C GLY A 86 -21.36 -9.17 22.80
N GLN A 87 -22.07 -8.41 21.99
CA GLN A 87 -23.20 -8.80 21.14
C GLN A 87 -24.33 -7.76 20.96
N ASP A 88 -24.29 -6.60 21.61
CA ASP A 88 -25.33 -5.61 21.37
C ASP A 88 -25.05 -4.83 20.07
N GLN A 89 -25.85 -5.12 19.05
CA GLN A 89 -25.88 -4.40 17.77
C GLN A 89 -26.36 -2.93 17.91
N ALA A 90 -26.50 -2.44 19.14
CA ALA A 90 -26.95 -1.06 19.41
C ALA A 90 -25.83 -0.02 19.24
N ASP A 91 -24.56 -0.42 19.46
CA ASP A 91 -23.42 0.45 19.20
C ASP A 91 -22.76 0.10 17.87
N PRO A 92 -22.39 1.08 17.04
CA PRO A 92 -21.70 0.80 15.79
C PRO A 92 -20.38 0.06 16.07
N PRO A 93 -20.04 -0.95 15.25
CA PRO A 93 -18.79 -1.68 15.41
C PRO A 93 -17.61 -0.72 15.25
N ARG A 94 -16.57 -0.92 16.04
CA ARG A 94 -15.29 -0.22 15.91
C ARG A 94 -14.26 -1.12 15.25
N TYR A 95 -13.29 -0.50 14.59
CA TYR A 95 -12.20 -1.21 13.94
C TYR A 95 -10.90 -1.00 14.72
N VAL A 96 -10.28 -2.12 15.14
CA VAL A 96 -8.96 -2.12 15.75
C VAL A 96 -7.92 -2.55 14.73
N GLY A 97 -6.74 -1.97 14.84
CA GLY A 97 -5.62 -2.36 14.00
C GLY A 97 -5.09 -3.73 14.42
N VAL A 98 -4.77 -4.55 13.44
CA VAL A 98 -4.16 -5.86 13.65
C VAL A 98 -2.98 -6.05 12.72
N PHE A 99 -1.97 -6.79 13.19
CA PHE A 99 -0.96 -7.36 12.32
C PHE A 99 -0.72 -8.83 12.67
N TRP A 100 -0.32 -9.59 11.67
CA TRP A 100 0.02 -10.99 11.80
C TRP A 100 1.49 -11.17 11.46
N LYS A 101 2.20 -11.89 12.31
CA LYS A 101 3.52 -12.42 12.01
C LYS A 101 3.44 -13.93 11.86
N ASN A 102 3.70 -14.46 10.67
CA ASN A 102 3.57 -15.89 10.36
C ASN A 102 2.18 -16.46 10.76
N GLY A 103 1.12 -15.68 10.55
CA GLY A 103 -0.25 -16.04 10.89
C GLY A 103 -0.66 -15.81 12.34
N ILE A 104 0.26 -15.42 13.25
CA ILE A 104 -0.04 -15.11 14.65
C ILE A 104 -0.44 -13.64 14.76
N ILE A 105 -1.63 -13.38 15.29
CA ILE A 105 -2.22 -12.05 15.42
C ILE A 105 -1.69 -11.27 16.61
N SER A 106 -1.47 -9.98 16.39
CA SER A 106 -1.27 -8.95 17.43
C SER A 106 -2.20 -7.78 17.16
N ARG A 107 -2.76 -7.19 18.21
CA ARG A 107 -3.71 -6.05 18.11
C ARG A 107 -3.04 -4.79 18.62
N PHE A 108 -3.41 -3.66 18.03
CA PHE A 108 -2.99 -2.33 18.46
C PHE A 108 -4.16 -1.34 18.32
N THR A 109 -4.07 -0.24 19.07
CA THR A 109 -5.11 0.78 19.13
C THR A 109 -4.51 2.16 18.86
N ASP A 110 -5.35 3.20 18.92
CA ASP A 110 -4.96 4.60 19.01
C ASP A 110 -4.29 4.92 20.37
N LEU A 111 -3.94 6.20 20.56
CA LEU A 111 -3.36 6.70 21.81
C LEU A 111 -4.33 6.64 23.00
N ALA A 112 -5.63 6.68 22.76
CA ALA A 112 -6.69 6.73 23.78
C ALA A 112 -7.25 5.34 24.12
N GLY A 113 -6.87 4.29 23.39
CA GLY A 113 -7.45 2.95 23.49
C GLY A 113 -8.88 2.86 22.94
N LYS A 114 -9.33 3.90 22.22
CA LYS A 114 -10.65 4.00 21.58
C LYS A 114 -10.42 4.01 20.07
N ALA A 115 -10.41 2.86 19.45
CA ALA A 115 -10.03 2.77 18.05
C ALA A 115 -11.24 2.80 17.11
N ASP A 116 -11.20 3.67 16.11
CA ASP A 116 -11.86 3.46 14.81
C ASP A 116 -10.79 3.68 13.74
N LEU A 117 -9.93 2.68 13.61
CA LEU A 117 -8.73 2.77 12.82
C LEU A 117 -8.95 2.34 11.37
N GLU A 118 -8.12 2.89 10.50
CA GLU A 118 -7.83 2.34 9.18
C GLU A 118 -6.33 2.09 9.08
N VAL A 119 -5.95 0.89 8.62
CA VAL A 119 -4.55 0.48 8.44
C VAL A 119 -4.34 0.25 6.95
N ASN A 120 -3.41 0.99 6.36
CA ASN A 120 -3.23 1.05 4.91
C ASN A 120 -1.97 0.31 4.44
N ASP A 121 -0.87 0.41 5.19
CA ASP A 121 0.40 -0.16 4.77
C ASP A 121 1.26 -0.60 5.95
N LEU A 122 2.22 -1.48 5.66
CA LEU A 122 3.18 -1.97 6.62
C LEU A 122 4.57 -2.10 5.99
N PHE A 123 5.60 -1.81 6.79
CA PHE A 123 7.00 -2.02 6.46
C PHE A 123 7.75 -2.65 7.64
N VAL A 124 8.72 -3.53 7.37
CA VAL A 124 9.56 -4.13 8.40
C VAL A 124 11.02 -3.83 8.13
N SER A 125 11.71 -3.23 9.08
CA SER A 125 13.12 -2.91 9.00
C SER A 125 13.84 -3.16 10.31
N GLY A 126 14.95 -3.89 10.29
CA GLY A 126 15.76 -4.16 11.49
C GLY A 126 15.02 -4.94 12.60
N GLY A 127 13.92 -5.61 12.29
CA GLY A 127 13.04 -6.28 13.24
C GLY A 127 11.90 -5.39 13.77
N ASP A 128 11.93 -4.08 13.52
CA ASP A 128 10.83 -3.17 13.84
C ASP A 128 9.74 -3.24 12.78
N VAL A 129 8.48 -3.23 13.23
CA VAL A 129 7.27 -3.22 12.40
C VAL A 129 6.70 -1.80 12.41
N TYR A 130 6.55 -1.22 11.23
CA TYR A 130 5.97 0.10 11.00
C TYR A 130 4.64 -0.08 10.27
N LEU A 131 3.59 0.53 10.80
CA LEU A 131 2.26 0.51 10.24
C LEU A 131 1.78 1.95 10.08
N VAL A 132 1.03 2.23 9.02
CA VAL A 132 0.45 3.55 8.80
C VAL A 132 -1.02 3.45 8.44
N GLY A 133 -1.73 4.53 8.73
CA GLY A 133 -3.15 4.64 8.48
C GLY A 133 -3.72 5.91 9.05
N GLN A 134 -4.93 5.81 9.59
CA GLN A 134 -5.61 6.93 10.21
C GLN A 134 -6.45 6.49 11.40
N ASP A 135 -6.65 7.41 12.33
CA ASP A 135 -7.67 7.34 13.35
C ASP A 135 -8.86 8.22 12.91
N LYS A 136 -10.05 7.61 12.87
CA LYS A 136 -11.30 8.29 12.49
C LYS A 136 -12.12 8.76 13.70
N PHE A 137 -11.60 8.55 14.91
CA PHE A 137 -12.26 8.94 16.13
C PHE A 137 -12.04 10.43 16.41
N GLY A 138 -12.90 11.29 15.84
CA GLY A 138 -12.82 12.73 15.99
C GLY A 138 -13.61 13.44 14.90
N GLU A 139 -13.51 14.78 14.84
CA GLU A 139 -14.15 15.59 13.80
C GLU A 139 -13.45 15.41 12.46
N GLU A 140 -12.12 15.32 12.48
CA GLU A 140 -11.30 15.10 11.30
C GLU A 140 -10.38 13.88 11.51
N PRO A 141 -10.16 13.04 10.48
CA PRO A 141 -9.22 11.95 10.55
C PRO A 141 -7.79 12.41 10.82
N VAL A 142 -7.10 11.68 11.68
CA VAL A 142 -5.70 11.93 12.06
C VAL A 142 -4.79 10.90 11.41
N ALA A 143 -3.80 11.34 10.65
CA ALA A 143 -2.79 10.45 10.10
C ALA A 143 -1.92 9.85 11.20
N MET A 144 -1.74 8.53 11.18
CA MET A 144 -1.11 7.74 12.24
C MET A 144 0.07 6.93 11.72
N LEU A 145 1.06 6.76 12.59
CA LEU A 145 2.16 5.81 12.48
C LEU A 145 2.18 4.95 13.74
N TRP A 146 2.25 3.65 13.60
CA TRP A 146 2.52 2.73 14.72
C TRP A 146 3.87 2.08 14.51
N LYS A 147 4.72 2.16 15.53
CA LYS A 147 5.99 1.43 15.58
C LYS A 147 5.89 0.35 16.63
N ASN A 148 5.98 -0.92 16.24
CA ASN A 148 5.83 -2.08 17.13
C ASN A 148 4.53 -2.04 17.96
N GLY A 149 3.44 -1.53 17.36
CA GLY A 149 2.14 -1.37 17.99
C GLY A 149 1.98 -0.12 18.87
N ILE A 150 3.04 0.70 19.02
CA ILE A 150 2.97 1.99 19.75
C ILE A 150 2.54 3.07 18.78
N ALA A 151 1.43 3.75 19.10
CA ALA A 151 0.82 4.79 18.27
C ALA A 151 1.57 6.12 18.37
N GLU A 152 1.72 6.79 17.23
CA GLU A 152 2.25 8.14 17.09
C GLU A 152 1.40 8.90 16.05
N THR A 153 1.06 10.16 16.33
CA THR A 153 0.34 11.02 15.38
C THR A 153 1.29 11.67 14.39
N LEU A 154 0.86 11.75 13.12
CA LEU A 154 1.54 12.47 12.06
C LEU A 154 0.88 13.83 11.77
N SER A 155 -0.37 14.02 12.24
CA SER A 155 -1.12 15.27 12.16
C SER A 155 -1.77 15.57 13.50
N ASP A 156 -2.22 16.81 13.69
CA ASP A 156 -2.79 17.31 14.94
C ASP A 156 -4.32 17.24 15.00
N GLY A 157 -4.97 16.72 13.96
CA GLY A 157 -6.44 16.63 13.87
C GLY A 157 -7.14 17.95 13.56
N SER A 158 -6.40 19.04 13.34
CA SER A 158 -6.99 20.34 12.94
C SER A 158 -7.46 20.34 11.49
N LYS A 159 -6.99 19.40 10.70
CA LYS A 159 -7.32 19.18 9.29
C LYS A 159 -7.36 17.71 8.97
N PHE A 160 -8.15 17.38 7.96
CA PHE A 160 -8.18 16.04 7.38
C PHE A 160 -6.78 15.56 6.98
N ALA A 161 -6.37 14.40 7.50
CA ALA A 161 -5.10 13.79 7.15
C ALA A 161 -5.18 12.26 7.16
N ARG A 162 -4.51 11.65 6.19
CA ARG A 162 -4.38 10.18 6.05
C ARG A 162 -2.95 9.80 5.70
N ALA A 163 -2.50 8.66 6.21
CA ALA A 163 -1.26 8.03 5.83
C ALA A 163 -1.56 6.76 5.02
N TYR A 164 -1.07 6.68 3.80
CA TYR A 164 -1.37 5.58 2.87
C TYR A 164 -0.24 4.59 2.70
N SER A 165 1.01 5.04 2.76
CA SER A 165 2.16 4.17 2.51
C SER A 165 3.34 4.54 3.37
N VAL A 166 4.12 3.55 3.80
CA VAL A 166 5.32 3.71 4.61
C VAL A 166 6.52 3.01 3.97
N PHE A 167 7.67 3.67 4.02
CA PHE A 167 8.96 3.11 3.61
C PHE A 167 10.03 3.48 4.63
N VAL A 168 10.90 2.53 4.98
CA VAL A 168 12.03 2.78 5.87
C VAL A 168 13.34 2.57 5.11
N SER A 169 14.19 3.59 5.11
CA SER A 169 15.52 3.54 4.51
C SER A 169 16.57 3.96 5.53
N GLY A 170 17.42 3.01 5.93
CA GLY A 170 18.33 3.22 7.06
C GLY A 170 17.56 3.54 8.35
N ASN A 171 17.79 4.72 8.91
CA ASN A 171 17.09 5.21 10.11
C ASN A 171 15.92 6.13 9.79
N ASP A 172 15.69 6.44 8.52
CA ASP A 172 14.65 7.38 8.10
C ASP A 172 13.34 6.66 7.78
N VAL A 173 12.25 7.15 8.34
CA VAL A 173 10.89 6.70 8.09
C VAL A 173 10.18 7.71 7.19
N TYR A 174 9.70 7.26 6.06
CA TYR A 174 8.97 8.05 5.08
C TYR A 174 7.52 7.57 5.03
N VAL A 175 6.57 8.50 5.14
CA VAL A 175 5.15 8.21 5.06
C VAL A 175 4.53 9.13 4.02
N ALA A 176 3.86 8.54 3.02
CA ALA A 176 3.11 9.29 2.02
C ALA A 176 1.61 9.25 2.34
N GLY A 177 0.92 10.34 2.01
CA GLY A 177 -0.50 10.46 2.25
C GLY A 177 -1.08 11.79 1.81
N ASP A 178 -2.17 12.18 2.45
CA ASP A 178 -2.77 13.49 2.30
C ASP A 178 -2.82 14.25 3.63
N HIS A 179 -2.66 15.56 3.54
CA HIS A 179 -2.90 16.52 4.60
C HIS A 179 -3.32 17.83 3.93
N ASP A 180 -4.60 17.91 3.56
CA ASP A 180 -5.11 19.03 2.76
C ASP A 180 -4.23 19.21 1.48
N GLY A 181 -4.11 18.12 0.71
CA GLY A 181 -3.22 17.95 -0.44
C GLY A 181 -2.13 16.89 -0.23
N VAL A 182 -1.32 16.65 -1.23
CA VAL A 182 -0.25 15.64 -1.21
C VAL A 182 0.78 15.95 -0.13
N ALA A 183 1.01 14.98 0.75
CA ALA A 183 1.89 15.06 1.90
C ALA A 183 2.94 13.95 1.91
N LEU A 184 4.14 14.29 2.35
CA LEU A 184 5.19 13.36 2.75
C LEU A 184 5.67 13.74 4.16
N TRP A 185 5.62 12.81 5.08
CA TRP A 185 6.29 12.93 6.38
C TRP A 185 7.61 12.16 6.34
N LYS A 186 8.70 12.85 6.65
CA LYS A 186 9.99 12.23 6.91
C LYS A 186 10.31 12.35 8.39
N ASN A 187 10.42 11.24 9.11
CA ASN A 187 10.63 11.23 10.56
C ASN A 187 9.61 12.14 11.29
N LYS A 188 8.34 12.08 10.86
CA LYS A 188 7.21 12.89 11.32
C LYS A 188 7.24 14.37 10.92
N ILE A 189 8.26 14.83 10.21
CA ILE A 189 8.34 16.20 9.69
C ILE A 189 7.60 16.25 8.36
N LEU A 190 6.54 17.06 8.31
CA LEU A 190 5.66 17.22 7.15
C LEU A 190 6.31 18.08 6.06
N SER A 191 6.26 17.57 4.83
CA SER A 191 6.51 18.31 3.59
C SER A 191 5.30 18.21 2.69
N LYS A 192 4.70 19.34 2.32
CA LYS A 192 3.55 19.37 1.41
C LYS A 192 4.05 19.53 -0.03
N TYR A 193 3.57 18.66 -0.92
CA TYR A 193 3.89 18.70 -2.35
C TYR A 193 2.82 19.43 -3.16
N THR A 194 1.59 19.48 -2.65
CA THR A 194 0.50 20.30 -3.20
C THR A 194 -0.35 20.87 -2.07
N ASN A 195 -1.13 21.92 -2.39
CA ASN A 195 -2.20 22.44 -1.54
C ASN A 195 -3.58 22.23 -2.18
N ASP A 196 -3.68 21.34 -3.14
CA ASP A 196 -4.93 20.99 -3.82
C ASP A 196 -5.59 19.86 -3.04
N SER A 197 -6.72 20.13 -2.41
CA SER A 197 -7.49 19.18 -1.60
C SER A 197 -8.05 17.99 -2.38
N TYR A 198 -8.01 18.04 -3.72
CA TYR A 198 -8.35 16.92 -4.60
C TYR A 198 -7.12 16.08 -5.00
N SER A 199 -6.03 16.21 -4.24
CA SER A 199 -4.77 15.53 -4.50
C SER A 199 -4.40 14.65 -3.33
N GLU A 200 -3.88 13.46 -3.61
CA GLU A 200 -3.48 12.47 -2.62
C GLU A 200 -2.26 11.68 -3.09
N ALA A 201 -1.42 11.23 -2.16
CA ALA A 201 -0.31 10.33 -2.41
C ALA A 201 -0.67 8.93 -1.91
N HIS A 202 -0.43 7.90 -2.75
CA HIS A 202 -0.80 6.52 -2.44
C HIS A 202 0.38 5.62 -2.10
N SER A 203 1.58 5.94 -2.59
CA SER A 203 2.75 5.08 -2.37
C SER A 203 4.02 5.91 -2.30
N VAL A 204 4.94 5.49 -1.43
CA VAL A 204 6.30 6.01 -1.33
C VAL A 204 7.32 4.89 -1.51
N PHE A 205 8.39 5.17 -2.23
CA PHE A 205 9.55 4.30 -2.39
C PHE A 205 10.83 5.13 -2.28
N VAL A 206 11.86 4.58 -1.65
CA VAL A 206 13.17 5.24 -1.56
C VAL A 206 14.23 4.35 -2.19
N SER A 207 15.00 4.93 -3.12
CA SER A 207 16.13 4.26 -3.76
C SER A 207 17.37 5.15 -3.70
N GLY A 208 18.37 4.71 -2.97
CA GLY A 208 19.53 5.55 -2.67
C GLY A 208 19.10 6.80 -1.90
N ASN A 209 19.38 7.97 -2.48
CA ASN A 209 19.00 9.27 -1.91
C ASN A 209 17.68 9.83 -2.50
N ASP A 210 17.10 9.14 -3.47
CA ASP A 210 15.90 9.60 -4.17
C ASP A 210 14.64 9.06 -3.51
N VAL A 211 13.67 9.95 -3.29
CA VAL A 211 12.34 9.67 -2.77
C VAL A 211 11.34 9.79 -3.90
N TYR A 212 10.59 8.72 -4.13
CA TYR A 212 9.55 8.62 -5.14
C TYR A 212 8.20 8.52 -4.44
N VAL A 213 7.31 9.44 -4.75
CA VAL A 213 5.93 9.44 -4.26
C VAL A 213 5.01 9.40 -5.46
N VAL A 214 3.98 8.58 -5.44
CA VAL A 214 2.99 8.54 -6.52
C VAL A 214 1.57 8.70 -5.98
N GLY A 215 0.71 9.23 -6.83
CA GLY A 215 -0.67 9.45 -6.50
C GLY A 215 -1.40 10.19 -7.62
N ARG A 216 -2.24 11.15 -7.24
CA ARG A 216 -2.93 11.99 -8.21
C ARG A 216 -2.95 13.46 -7.81
N VAL A 217 -3.04 14.32 -8.81
CA VAL A 217 -3.45 15.72 -8.69
C VAL A 217 -4.72 15.90 -9.54
N SER A 218 -5.85 16.16 -8.88
CA SER A 218 -7.16 16.23 -9.55
C SER A 218 -7.45 14.96 -10.35
N LYS A 219 -7.41 15.00 -11.69
CA LYS A 219 -7.62 13.83 -12.57
C LYS A 219 -6.33 13.17 -13.07
N THR A 220 -5.15 13.70 -12.71
CA THR A 220 -3.88 13.34 -13.34
C THR A 220 -3.07 12.43 -12.44
N ALA A 221 -2.74 11.22 -12.88
CA ALA A 221 -1.76 10.38 -12.24
C ALA A 221 -0.39 11.08 -12.27
N THR A 222 0.27 11.16 -11.11
CA THR A 222 1.46 11.98 -10.93
C THR A 222 2.52 11.24 -10.12
N LEU A 223 3.78 11.38 -10.52
CA LEU A 223 4.97 11.03 -9.77
C LEU A 223 5.60 12.29 -9.20
N TRP A 224 6.03 12.26 -7.95
CA TRP A 224 6.96 13.26 -7.38
C TRP A 224 8.29 12.57 -7.10
N LYS A 225 9.35 13.02 -7.77
CA LYS A 225 10.72 12.62 -7.45
C LYS A 225 11.36 13.75 -6.64
N ASN A 226 11.71 13.50 -5.39
CA ASN A 226 12.27 14.51 -4.48
C ASN A 226 11.42 15.79 -4.41
N GLY A 227 10.08 15.64 -4.42
CA GLY A 227 9.12 16.74 -4.40
C GLY A 227 8.84 17.41 -5.75
N VAL A 228 9.58 17.06 -6.81
CA VAL A 228 9.34 17.59 -8.16
C VAL A 228 8.31 16.73 -8.88
N ALA A 229 7.21 17.33 -9.28
CA ALA A 229 6.09 16.65 -9.94
C ALA A 229 6.35 16.35 -11.42
N GLU A 230 6.03 15.12 -11.84
CA GLU A 230 6.03 14.67 -13.23
C GLU A 230 4.67 14.00 -13.52
N LYS A 231 3.94 14.50 -14.50
CA LYS A 231 2.63 13.95 -14.90
C LYS A 231 2.82 12.66 -15.69
N LEU A 232 2.06 11.61 -15.30
CA LEU A 232 2.02 10.32 -16.00
C LEU A 232 0.91 10.29 -17.07
N THR A 233 -0.13 11.11 -16.89
CA THR A 233 -1.26 11.26 -17.83
C THR A 233 -1.53 12.74 -18.11
N ASP A 234 -2.29 13.02 -19.15
CA ASP A 234 -2.59 14.40 -19.57
C ASP A 234 -3.80 15.03 -18.83
N GLY A 235 -4.51 14.24 -18.02
CA GLY A 235 -5.69 14.68 -17.26
C GLY A 235 -6.99 14.71 -18.05
N SER A 236 -7.00 14.23 -19.30
CA SER A 236 -8.22 14.08 -20.10
C SER A 236 -9.19 13.07 -19.47
N ASN A 237 -8.66 12.02 -18.89
CA ASN A 237 -9.37 11.01 -18.12
C ASN A 237 -8.94 11.04 -16.65
N THR A 238 -9.82 10.56 -15.75
CA THR A 238 -9.43 10.36 -14.35
C THR A 238 -8.44 9.21 -14.26
N ALA A 239 -7.27 9.48 -13.68
CA ALA A 239 -6.22 8.49 -13.52
C ALA A 239 -5.58 8.57 -12.13
N TYR A 240 -5.17 7.40 -11.65
CA TYR A 240 -4.51 7.22 -10.36
C TYR A 240 -3.24 6.42 -10.52
N ALA A 241 -2.17 6.84 -9.84
CA ALA A 241 -1.00 6.04 -9.60
C ALA A 241 -1.08 5.45 -8.19
N SER A 242 -1.22 4.12 -8.08
CA SER A 242 -1.48 3.43 -6.81
C SER A 242 -0.22 2.95 -6.13
N SER A 243 0.79 2.53 -6.88
CA SER A 243 2.03 1.96 -6.32
C SER A 243 3.23 2.26 -7.21
N VAL A 244 4.38 2.49 -6.58
CA VAL A 244 5.67 2.71 -7.25
C VAL A 244 6.72 1.72 -6.75
N PHE A 245 7.54 1.22 -7.66
CA PHE A 245 8.72 0.42 -7.38
C PHE A 245 9.88 0.89 -8.25
N VAL A 246 11.09 0.94 -7.67
CA VAL A 246 12.30 1.29 -8.40
C VAL A 246 13.28 0.13 -8.35
N SER A 247 13.76 -0.30 -9.51
CA SER A 247 14.76 -1.36 -9.65
C SER A 247 15.94 -0.85 -10.45
N GLY A 248 17.08 -0.66 -9.78
CA GLY A 248 18.20 0.08 -10.37
C GLY A 248 17.78 1.52 -10.72
N ASN A 249 17.88 1.87 -12.01
CA ASN A 249 17.47 3.18 -12.52
C ASN A 249 16.08 3.15 -13.20
N ASP A 250 15.41 1.99 -13.20
CA ASP A 250 14.11 1.84 -13.84
C ASP A 250 12.98 2.07 -12.84
N ILE A 251 11.98 2.85 -13.23
CA ILE A 251 10.80 3.18 -12.44
C ILE A 251 9.59 2.43 -12.99
N TYR A 252 8.82 1.81 -12.10
CA TYR A 252 7.60 1.08 -12.41
C TYR A 252 6.47 1.64 -11.56
N ILE A 253 5.39 2.05 -12.19
CA ILE A 253 4.21 2.61 -11.52
C ILE A 253 3.00 1.87 -12.04
N VAL A 254 2.09 1.49 -11.14
CA VAL A 254 0.80 0.92 -11.50
C VAL A 254 -0.34 1.72 -10.93
N GLY A 255 -1.51 1.55 -11.52
CA GLY A 255 -2.73 2.22 -11.11
C GLY A 255 -3.86 1.97 -12.08
N PHE A 256 -4.67 2.98 -12.35
CA PHE A 256 -5.72 2.89 -13.35
C PHE A 256 -5.94 4.23 -14.08
N GLU A 257 -6.57 4.13 -15.25
CA GLU A 257 -7.16 5.25 -15.98
C GLU A 257 -8.63 4.93 -16.28
N GLU A 258 -9.52 5.88 -16.06
CA GLU A 258 -10.94 5.73 -16.35
C GLU A 258 -11.21 6.05 -17.81
N ARG A 259 -11.65 5.06 -18.60
CA ARG A 259 -12.03 5.21 -20.01
C ARG A 259 -13.45 4.68 -20.21
N ASN A 260 -14.31 5.47 -20.83
CA ASN A 260 -15.72 5.11 -21.03
C ASN A 260 -16.44 4.67 -19.74
N SER A 261 -16.21 5.40 -18.63
CA SER A 261 -16.75 5.12 -17.28
C SER A 261 -16.32 3.76 -16.70
N LYS A 262 -15.22 3.18 -17.20
CA LYS A 262 -14.61 1.95 -16.67
C LYS A 262 -13.15 2.19 -16.36
N LYS A 263 -12.70 1.59 -15.27
CA LYS A 263 -11.29 1.63 -14.87
C LYS A 263 -10.50 0.61 -15.67
N VAL A 264 -9.40 1.02 -16.25
CA VAL A 264 -8.43 0.17 -16.96
C VAL A 264 -7.16 0.13 -16.12
N ALA A 265 -6.74 -1.06 -15.69
CA ALA A 265 -5.50 -1.20 -14.94
C ALA A 265 -4.31 -0.87 -15.85
N MET A 266 -3.40 -0.02 -15.35
CA MET A 266 -2.31 0.58 -16.08
C MET A 266 -0.95 0.22 -15.49
N LEU A 267 0.06 0.17 -16.35
CA LEU A 267 1.47 0.16 -15.98
C LEU A 267 2.19 1.27 -16.73
N TRP A 268 2.85 2.16 -16.00
CA TRP A 268 3.79 3.15 -16.53
C TRP A 268 5.20 2.72 -16.18
N THR A 269 6.10 2.73 -17.16
CA THR A 269 7.51 2.38 -16.96
C THR A 269 8.43 3.43 -17.54
N LYS A 270 9.52 3.76 -16.83
CA LYS A 270 10.58 4.65 -17.31
C LYS A 270 11.90 3.92 -17.16
N ARG A 271 12.65 3.78 -18.26
CA ARG A 271 13.93 3.09 -18.30
C ARG A 271 15.08 4.07 -18.16
N GLY A 272 15.75 4.02 -17.02
CA GLY A 272 16.80 4.99 -16.67
C GLY A 272 16.27 6.42 -16.47
N GLU A 273 17.14 7.32 -16.02
CA GLU A 273 16.75 8.70 -15.68
C GLU A 273 16.29 9.53 -16.89
N SER A 274 16.94 9.35 -18.04
CA SER A 274 16.64 10.05 -19.29
C SER A 274 15.58 9.39 -20.15
N GLY A 275 15.02 8.25 -19.72
CA GLY A 275 14.01 7.49 -20.44
C GLY A 275 12.70 8.26 -20.59
N ARG A 276 11.91 7.88 -21.61
CA ARG A 276 10.53 8.32 -21.75
C ARG A 276 9.60 7.36 -21.03
N TRP A 277 8.44 7.83 -20.63
CA TRP A 277 7.38 6.97 -20.10
C TRP A 277 6.83 6.08 -21.21
N GLU A 278 6.80 4.79 -20.94
CA GLU A 278 6.07 3.79 -21.70
C GLU A 278 4.81 3.43 -20.90
N THR A 279 3.68 3.43 -21.56
CA THR A 279 2.38 3.13 -20.93
C THR A 279 1.85 1.82 -21.49
N LYS A 280 1.32 0.96 -20.63
CA LYS A 280 0.74 -0.32 -21.00
C LYS A 280 -0.58 -0.56 -20.25
N ASP A 281 -1.63 -0.88 -21.01
CA ASP A 281 -2.87 -1.41 -20.46
C ASP A 281 -2.62 -2.84 -19.97
N LEU A 282 -2.99 -3.13 -18.72
CA LEU A 282 -2.90 -4.46 -18.13
C LEU A 282 -4.21 -5.24 -18.31
N THR A 283 -5.31 -4.52 -18.49
CA THR A 283 -6.64 -5.07 -18.75
C THR A 283 -7.29 -4.37 -19.94
N ASP A 284 -8.27 -5.02 -20.52
CA ASP A 284 -9.15 -4.40 -21.49
C ASP A 284 -10.26 -3.58 -20.80
N CYS A 285 -11.03 -2.81 -21.58
CA CYS A 285 -12.14 -2.03 -21.05
C CYS A 285 -13.43 -2.86 -20.85
N SER A 286 -13.40 -4.19 -20.90
CA SER A 286 -14.60 -5.03 -20.82
C SER A 286 -15.18 -5.07 -19.41
N LYS A 287 -14.30 -5.14 -18.38
CA LYS A 287 -14.62 -5.07 -16.96
C LYS A 287 -13.77 -4.01 -16.30
N GLY A 288 -14.30 -3.33 -15.28
CA GLY A 288 -13.49 -2.39 -14.51
C GLY A 288 -12.38 -3.12 -13.78
N ALA A 289 -11.15 -2.55 -13.77
CA ALA A 289 -10.02 -3.12 -13.05
C ALA A 289 -9.06 -2.03 -12.54
N ILE A 290 -8.43 -2.29 -11.41
CA ILE A 290 -7.44 -1.42 -10.76
C ILE A 290 -6.18 -2.25 -10.52
N ALA A 291 -5.01 -1.72 -10.85
CA ALA A 291 -3.76 -2.26 -10.38
C ALA A 291 -3.38 -1.56 -9.07
N SER A 292 -3.23 -2.34 -7.99
CA SER A 292 -3.06 -1.81 -6.63
C SER A 292 -1.60 -1.82 -6.17
N SER A 293 -0.81 -2.81 -6.58
CA SER A 293 0.58 -2.92 -6.14
C SER A 293 1.49 -3.47 -7.25
N VAL A 294 2.75 -3.01 -7.27
CA VAL A 294 3.80 -3.50 -8.16
C VAL A 294 5.06 -3.87 -7.39
N TYR A 295 5.66 -4.99 -7.77
CA TYR A 295 6.96 -5.43 -7.30
C TYR A 295 7.81 -5.93 -8.46
N VAL A 296 9.12 -5.67 -8.43
CA VAL A 296 10.02 -6.09 -9.52
C VAL A 296 11.23 -6.80 -8.95
N ILE A 297 11.50 -8.00 -9.45
CA ILE A 297 12.68 -8.77 -9.10
C ILE A 297 13.18 -9.56 -10.31
N ASP A 298 14.50 -9.58 -10.53
CA ASP A 298 15.14 -10.28 -11.65
C ASP A 298 14.45 -10.06 -13.01
N ASN A 299 14.09 -8.79 -13.28
CA ASN A 299 13.37 -8.38 -14.50
C ASN A 299 11.94 -8.93 -14.66
N HIS A 300 11.38 -9.59 -13.65
CA HIS A 300 9.97 -9.97 -13.61
C HIS A 300 9.18 -8.87 -12.91
N ILE A 301 8.06 -8.49 -13.49
CA ILE A 301 7.14 -7.50 -12.94
C ILE A 301 5.92 -8.24 -12.43
N TYR A 302 5.63 -8.12 -11.14
CA TYR A 302 4.46 -8.66 -10.47
C TYR A 302 3.50 -7.52 -10.20
N VAL A 303 2.24 -7.69 -10.57
CA VAL A 303 1.17 -6.71 -10.34
C VAL A 303 -0.02 -7.41 -9.72
N THR A 304 -0.55 -6.82 -8.66
CA THR A 304 -1.81 -7.24 -8.05
C THR A 304 -2.87 -6.16 -8.22
N GLY A 305 -4.14 -6.57 -8.17
CA GLY A 305 -5.26 -5.65 -8.33
C GLY A 305 -6.62 -6.34 -8.23
N SER A 306 -7.67 -5.58 -8.53
CA SER A 306 -9.06 -6.01 -8.48
C SER A 306 -9.84 -5.50 -9.69
#